data_60e458f4abbcff0d2cb6447177c04780
#
_entry.id   60e458f4abbcff0d2cb6447177c04780
#
_cell.length_a   1.000
_cell.length_b   1.000
_cell.length_c   1.000
_cell.angle_alpha   90.00
_cell.angle_beta   90.00
_cell.angle_gamma   90.00
#
_symmetry.space_group_name_H-M   'P 1'
#
loop_
_entity.id
_entity.type
_entity.pdbx_description
1 polymer ?
#
loop_
_entity_poly.entity_id
_entity_poly.type
_entity_poly.pdbx_seq_one_letter_code
_entity_poly.pdbx_strand_id
1 'polypeptide(L)'
;SDGKKSPETAQIGDQITAAGKIRRPHGYQNPGQIDTAFLLRTQGITGSLFAGEDNISIRRNEDLSYAQRFMRWAAEVRSHYLDRMTDVMPRSDAAAIFAMLFGGYEGIRPELLDSFTATGIVHILSVSGSHISLLAAVIAWTAVFFRFPKWLSISAVVFAIVVYVIL
;
A
#
# COMPACT_ATOMS: atom_id res chain seq x y z
N SER A 1 5.06 28.39 22.45
CA SER A 1 4.76 27.02 21.96
C SER A 1 4.10 27.19 20.60
N ASP A 2 4.94 27.14 19.61
CA ASP A 2 4.57 27.24 18.20
C ASP A 2 3.98 25.91 17.80
N GLY A 3 2.68 25.88 17.54
CA GLY A 3 1.95 24.69 17.10
C GLY A 3 2.37 24.37 15.66
N LYS A 4 3.41 23.57 15.52
CA LYS A 4 3.81 23.00 14.24
C LYS A 4 2.67 22.10 13.76
N LYS A 5 1.81 22.63 12.88
CA LYS A 5 0.80 21.84 12.19
C LYS A 5 1.52 20.67 11.49
N SER A 6 1.18 19.45 11.86
CA SER A 6 1.63 18.29 11.09
C SER A 6 1.30 18.51 9.62
N PRO A 7 2.19 18.19 8.69
CA PRO A 7 1.92 18.39 7.28
C PRO A 7 0.62 17.66 6.93
N GLU A 8 -0.30 18.37 6.30
CA GLU A 8 -1.58 17.82 5.88
C GLU A 8 -1.30 16.67 4.90
N THR A 9 -1.69 15.46 5.25
CA THR A 9 -1.43 14.29 4.42
C THR A 9 -2.28 14.38 3.16
N ALA A 10 -1.64 14.36 1.99
CA ALA A 10 -2.32 14.34 0.71
C ALA A 10 -3.14 13.06 0.54
N GLN A 11 -4.33 13.20 0.01
CA GLN A 11 -5.22 12.09 -0.31
C GLN A 11 -5.26 11.83 -1.82
N ILE A 12 -5.74 10.64 -2.20
CA ILE A 12 -5.91 10.29 -3.61
C ILE A 12 -6.85 11.29 -4.29
N GLY A 13 -6.38 11.85 -5.41
CA GLY A 13 -7.12 12.87 -6.18
C GLY A 13 -6.82 14.32 -5.79
N ASP A 14 -6.07 14.57 -4.72
CA ASP A 14 -5.66 15.93 -4.36
C ASP A 14 -4.59 16.47 -5.32
N GLN A 15 -4.59 17.77 -5.52
CA GLN A 15 -3.58 18.45 -6.30
C GLN A 15 -2.45 18.92 -5.42
N ILE A 16 -1.23 18.43 -5.70
CA ILE A 16 -0.04 18.81 -4.96
C ILE A 16 0.79 19.76 -5.82
N THR A 17 1.11 20.93 -5.29
CA THR A 17 2.07 21.86 -5.86
C THR A 17 3.29 21.89 -4.95
N ALA A 18 4.46 21.55 -5.50
CA ALA A 18 5.69 21.55 -4.73
C ALA A 18 6.81 22.28 -5.50
N ALA A 19 7.57 23.11 -4.80
CA ALA A 19 8.75 23.76 -5.32
C ALA A 19 9.99 23.17 -4.64
N GLY A 20 10.94 22.67 -5.43
CA GLY A 20 12.11 22.00 -4.87
C GLY A 20 13.15 21.61 -5.89
N LYS A 21 14.14 20.82 -5.46
CA LYS A 21 15.23 20.36 -6.29
C LYS A 21 14.90 18.99 -6.88
N ILE A 22 14.92 18.87 -8.20
CA ILE A 22 14.78 17.60 -8.89
C ILE A 22 16.15 16.92 -8.95
N ARG A 23 16.23 15.68 -8.51
CA ARG A 23 17.40 14.82 -8.66
C ARG A 23 17.02 13.58 -9.49
N ARG A 24 17.90 13.21 -10.41
CA ARG A 24 17.77 11.93 -11.11
C ARG A 24 18.19 10.80 -10.17
N PRO A 25 17.51 9.67 -10.16
CA PRO A 25 17.94 8.50 -9.41
C PRO A 25 19.36 8.13 -9.83
N HIS A 26 20.24 8.00 -8.85
CA HIS A 26 21.62 7.57 -9.06
C HIS A 26 21.76 6.16 -8.52
N GLY A 27 22.18 5.24 -9.39
CA GLY A 27 22.48 3.85 -9.02
C GLY A 27 23.94 3.73 -8.61
N TYR A 28 24.19 3.11 -7.46
CA TYR A 28 25.55 2.69 -7.11
C TYR A 28 25.80 1.34 -7.77
N GLN A 29 26.81 1.27 -8.66
CA GLN A 29 27.22 0.04 -9.35
C GLN A 29 28.20 -0.78 -8.51
N ASN A 30 27.87 -1.03 -7.25
CA ASN A 30 28.68 -1.94 -6.43
C ASN A 30 28.27 -3.40 -6.70
N PRO A 31 29.24 -4.33 -6.83
CA PRO A 31 28.93 -5.75 -6.98
C PRO A 31 28.04 -6.24 -5.83
N GLY A 32 26.89 -6.85 -6.14
CA GLY A 32 25.94 -7.37 -5.16
C GLY A 32 24.94 -6.37 -4.59
N GLN A 33 24.99 -5.09 -4.95
CA GLN A 33 23.95 -4.12 -4.59
C GLN A 33 22.86 -4.04 -5.66
N ILE A 34 21.62 -3.87 -5.20
CA ILE A 34 20.47 -3.63 -6.07
C ILE A 34 20.64 -2.25 -6.72
N ASP A 35 20.60 -2.19 -8.05
CA ASP A 35 20.55 -0.92 -8.76
C ASP A 35 19.19 -0.23 -8.55
N THR A 36 19.15 0.64 -7.54
CA THR A 36 17.95 1.39 -7.20
C THR A 36 17.49 2.31 -8.33
N ALA A 37 18.39 2.83 -9.16
CA ALA A 37 18.04 3.64 -10.33
C ALA A 37 17.34 2.82 -11.40
N PHE A 38 17.80 1.57 -11.63
CA PHE A 38 17.14 0.65 -12.54
C PHE A 38 15.73 0.30 -12.01
N LEU A 39 15.60 -0.03 -10.71
CA LEU A 39 14.32 -0.37 -10.11
C LEU A 39 13.31 0.79 -10.22
N LEU A 40 13.72 2.01 -9.92
CA LEU A 40 12.86 3.20 -10.05
C LEU A 40 12.44 3.45 -11.50
N ARG A 41 13.35 3.22 -12.47
CA ARG A 41 13.02 3.33 -13.90
C ARG A 41 12.00 2.30 -14.36
N THR A 42 12.08 1.06 -13.86
CA THR A 42 11.08 0.02 -14.18
C THR A 42 9.69 0.36 -13.64
N GLN A 43 9.64 1.17 -12.58
CA GLN A 43 8.39 1.73 -12.02
C GLN A 43 7.94 3.04 -12.73
N GLY A 44 8.65 3.46 -13.80
CA GLY A 44 8.34 4.70 -14.51
C GLY A 44 8.81 5.97 -13.79
N ILE A 45 9.57 5.86 -12.70
CA ILE A 45 10.07 6.99 -11.92
C ILE A 45 11.36 7.50 -12.55
N THR A 46 11.32 8.69 -13.15
CA THR A 46 12.45 9.32 -13.82
C THR A 46 13.19 10.37 -12.98
N GLY A 47 12.62 10.76 -11.84
CA GLY A 47 13.19 11.76 -10.95
C GLY A 47 12.55 11.77 -9.59
N SER A 48 13.27 12.29 -8.60
CA SER A 48 12.77 12.55 -7.25
C SER A 48 12.81 14.05 -6.98
N LEU A 49 11.70 14.63 -6.51
CA LEU A 49 11.62 16.03 -6.11
C LEU A 49 11.83 16.13 -4.59
N PHE A 50 12.83 16.89 -4.20
CA PHE A 50 13.09 17.22 -2.80
C PHE A 50 12.60 18.64 -2.52
N ALA A 51 11.50 18.74 -1.79
CA ALA A 51 10.91 20.02 -1.37
C ALA A 51 10.88 20.11 0.15
N GLY A 52 11.08 21.31 0.68
CA GLY A 52 10.84 21.59 2.10
C GLY A 52 9.34 21.64 2.38
N GLU A 53 8.95 21.38 3.62
CA GLU A 53 7.53 21.40 4.06
C GLU A 53 6.82 22.72 3.69
N ASP A 54 7.53 23.84 3.81
CA ASP A 54 7.02 25.18 3.50
C ASP A 54 6.79 25.43 1.99
N ASN A 55 7.36 24.58 1.15
CA ASN A 55 7.26 24.68 -0.31
C ASN A 55 6.30 23.65 -0.92
N ILE A 56 5.47 23.04 -0.09
CA ILE A 56 4.46 22.09 -0.52
C ILE A 56 3.09 22.66 -0.18
N SER A 57 2.23 22.77 -1.17
CA SER A 57 0.81 23.10 -0.98
C SER A 57 -0.07 21.99 -1.51
N ILE A 58 -1.04 21.59 -0.70
CA ILE A 58 -2.01 20.56 -1.02
C ILE A 58 -3.36 21.25 -1.21
N ARG A 59 -3.93 21.13 -2.39
CA ARG A 59 -5.28 21.59 -2.69
C ARG A 59 -6.20 20.39 -2.78
N ARG A 60 -7.16 20.32 -1.89
CA ARG A 60 -8.18 19.26 -1.93
C ARG A 60 -9.04 19.39 -3.15
N ASN A 61 -9.24 18.26 -3.83
CA ASN A 61 -10.14 18.17 -4.97
C ASN A 61 -11.47 17.57 -4.51
N GLU A 62 -12.56 18.31 -4.69
CA GLU A 62 -13.92 17.86 -4.37
C GLU A 62 -14.56 17.12 -5.55
N ASP A 63 -14.12 17.42 -6.78
CA ASP A 63 -14.61 16.81 -8.01
C ASP A 63 -13.87 15.51 -8.33
N LEU A 64 -14.15 14.48 -7.56
CA LEU A 64 -13.55 13.16 -7.76
C LEU A 64 -14.39 12.29 -8.67
N SER A 65 -13.75 11.59 -9.60
CA SER A 65 -14.38 10.50 -10.33
C SER A 65 -14.79 9.36 -9.41
N TYR A 66 -15.72 8.50 -9.83
CA TYR A 66 -16.15 7.33 -9.04
C TYR A 66 -14.97 6.42 -8.66
N ALA A 67 -14.02 6.22 -9.58
CA ALA A 67 -12.82 5.43 -9.31
C ALA A 67 -11.94 6.08 -8.23
N GLN A 68 -11.74 7.40 -8.29
CA GLN A 68 -10.95 8.12 -7.27
C GLN A 68 -11.63 8.11 -5.90
N ARG A 69 -12.96 8.25 -5.85
CA ARG A 69 -13.73 8.12 -4.59
C ARG A 69 -13.57 6.74 -3.98
N PHE A 70 -13.65 5.70 -4.80
CA PHE A 70 -13.48 4.33 -4.35
C PHE A 70 -12.04 4.07 -3.85
N MET A 71 -11.02 4.53 -4.59
CA MET A 71 -9.62 4.40 -4.17
C MET A 71 -9.34 5.20 -2.87
N ARG A 72 -9.92 6.40 -2.72
CA ARG A 72 -9.80 7.19 -1.49
C ARG A 72 -10.43 6.46 -0.30
N TRP A 73 -11.64 5.93 -0.47
CA TRP A 73 -12.32 5.12 0.53
C TRP A 73 -11.48 3.88 0.91
N ALA A 74 -10.92 3.16 -0.07
CA ALA A 74 -10.06 2.01 0.17
C ALA A 74 -8.79 2.40 0.97
N ALA A 75 -8.15 3.52 0.62
CA ALA A 75 -6.99 4.04 1.36
C ALA A 75 -7.36 4.44 2.81
N GLU A 76 -8.53 5.03 3.03
CA GLU A 76 -9.02 5.38 4.36
C GLU A 76 -9.32 4.13 5.22
N VAL A 77 -9.94 3.11 4.63
CA VAL A 77 -10.18 1.82 5.30
C VAL A 77 -8.84 1.19 5.69
N ARG A 78 -7.88 1.17 4.76
CA ARG A 78 -6.54 0.64 4.98
C ARG A 78 -5.82 1.37 6.12
N SER A 79 -5.82 2.71 6.11
CA SER A 79 -5.23 3.53 7.16
C SER A 79 -5.90 3.28 8.52
N HIS A 80 -7.23 3.28 8.55
CA HIS A 80 -7.99 3.03 9.77
C HIS A 80 -7.69 1.65 10.38
N TYR A 81 -7.53 0.63 9.55
CA TYR A 81 -7.18 -0.72 10.00
C TYR A 81 -5.78 -0.74 10.62
N LEU A 82 -4.80 -0.10 9.98
CA LEU A 82 -3.44 0.01 10.50
C LEU A 82 -3.41 0.77 11.84
N ASP A 83 -4.14 1.88 11.94
CA ASP A 83 -4.23 2.68 13.17
C ASP A 83 -4.82 1.85 14.32
N ARG A 84 -5.88 1.07 14.06
CA ARG A 84 -6.47 0.16 15.05
C ARG A 84 -5.51 -0.93 15.51
N MET A 85 -4.68 -1.45 14.60
CA MET A 85 -3.66 -2.42 14.97
C MET A 85 -2.58 -1.79 15.86
N THR A 86 -2.24 -0.52 15.64
CA THR A 86 -1.24 0.19 16.46
C THR A 86 -1.72 0.49 17.88
N ASP A 87 -3.03 0.44 18.14
CA ASP A 87 -3.59 0.58 19.50
C ASP A 87 -3.25 -0.63 20.39
N VAL A 88 -3.02 -1.81 19.80
CA VAL A 88 -2.82 -3.07 20.53
C VAL A 88 -1.40 -3.65 20.39
N MET A 89 -0.60 -3.16 19.45
CA MET A 89 0.76 -3.67 19.21
C MET A 89 1.69 -2.56 18.71
N PRO A 90 3.03 -2.76 18.80
CA PRO A 90 4.01 -1.82 18.25
C PRO A 90 3.78 -1.57 16.75
N ARG A 91 3.97 -0.32 16.32
CA ARG A 91 3.70 0.10 14.92
C ARG A 91 4.43 -0.76 13.88
N SER A 92 5.66 -1.16 14.15
CA SER A 92 6.43 -2.02 13.24
C SER A 92 5.81 -3.40 13.07
N ASP A 93 5.28 -3.96 14.15
CA ASP A 93 4.68 -5.30 14.13
C ASP A 93 3.31 -5.25 13.44
N ALA A 94 2.53 -4.19 13.73
CA ALA A 94 1.30 -3.88 13.00
C ALA A 94 1.56 -3.72 11.50
N ALA A 95 2.62 -2.99 11.12
CA ALA A 95 3.02 -2.81 9.73
C ALA A 95 3.42 -4.14 9.05
N ALA A 96 4.12 -5.03 9.76
CA ALA A 96 4.49 -6.34 9.24
C ALA A 96 3.27 -7.24 9.00
N ILE A 97 2.34 -7.32 9.96
CA ILE A 97 1.09 -8.08 9.81
C ILE A 97 0.24 -7.47 8.69
N PHE A 98 0.19 -6.15 8.63
CA PHE A 98 -0.54 -5.44 7.59
C PHE A 98 0.03 -5.73 6.20
N ALA A 99 1.38 -5.74 6.07
CA ALA A 99 2.07 -6.10 4.84
C ALA A 99 1.77 -7.55 4.39
N MET A 100 1.67 -8.48 5.33
CA MET A 100 1.28 -9.86 5.04
C MET A 100 -0.14 -9.96 4.47
N LEU A 101 -1.06 -9.10 4.91
CA LEU A 101 -2.46 -9.12 4.47
C LEU A 101 -2.69 -8.35 3.18
N PHE A 102 -2.13 -7.14 3.06
CA PHE A 102 -2.43 -6.19 2.00
C PHE A 102 -1.22 -5.85 1.12
N GLY A 103 -0.04 -6.38 1.46
CA GLY A 103 1.21 -6.03 0.81
C GLY A 103 1.78 -4.68 1.26
N GLY A 104 3.01 -4.41 0.81
CA GLY A 104 3.75 -3.19 1.15
C GLY A 104 4.81 -3.43 2.22
N TYR A 105 5.77 -2.50 2.29
CA TYR A 105 6.87 -2.57 3.27
C TYR A 105 6.94 -1.32 4.15
N GLU A 106 5.95 -0.42 3.99
CA GLU A 106 5.92 0.86 4.67
C GLU A 106 5.72 0.67 6.18
N GLY A 107 6.58 1.31 6.96
CA GLY A 107 6.50 1.25 8.44
C GLY A 107 7.13 0.02 9.08
N ILE A 108 7.62 -0.96 8.31
CA ILE A 108 8.38 -2.10 8.83
C ILE A 108 9.79 -1.63 9.16
N ARG A 109 10.31 -2.02 10.34
CA ARG A 109 11.70 -1.73 10.70
C ARG A 109 12.68 -2.45 9.77
N PRO A 110 13.78 -1.78 9.36
CA PRO A 110 14.78 -2.38 8.47
C PRO A 110 15.32 -3.73 9.00
N GLU A 111 15.56 -3.84 10.31
CA GLU A 111 16.11 -5.05 10.93
C GLU A 111 15.14 -6.24 10.80
N LEU A 112 13.83 -5.95 10.87
CA LEU A 112 12.79 -6.97 10.68
C LEU A 112 12.73 -7.40 9.22
N LEU A 113 12.80 -6.45 8.28
CA LEU A 113 12.82 -6.72 6.85
C LEU A 113 14.06 -7.54 6.45
N ASP A 114 15.24 -7.20 7.02
CA ASP A 114 16.48 -7.94 6.82
C ASP A 114 16.35 -9.39 7.33
N SER A 115 15.68 -9.58 8.47
CA SER A 115 15.43 -10.91 9.02
C SER A 115 14.54 -11.76 8.12
N PHE A 116 13.47 -11.17 7.56
CA PHE A 116 12.62 -11.84 6.57
C PHE A 116 13.38 -12.18 5.28
N THR A 117 14.28 -11.28 4.86
CA THR A 117 15.11 -11.50 3.67
C THR A 117 16.15 -12.60 3.90
N ALA A 118 16.84 -12.58 5.05
CA ALA A 118 17.84 -13.56 5.41
C ALA A 118 17.28 -14.99 5.55
N THR A 119 16.02 -15.09 6.01
CA THR A 119 15.31 -16.38 6.10
C THR A 119 14.65 -16.81 4.78
N GLY A 120 14.71 -15.97 3.74
CA GLY A 120 14.11 -16.26 2.44
C GLY A 120 12.57 -16.17 2.40
N ILE A 121 11.93 -15.70 3.48
CA ILE A 121 10.47 -15.62 3.59
C ILE A 121 9.92 -14.20 3.32
N VAL A 122 10.73 -13.31 2.78
CA VAL A 122 10.31 -11.93 2.44
C VAL A 122 9.08 -11.88 1.52
N HIS A 123 8.88 -12.92 0.70
CA HIS A 123 7.71 -13.04 -0.17
C HIS A 123 6.37 -13.15 0.59
N ILE A 124 6.39 -13.49 1.88
CA ILE A 124 5.18 -13.51 2.73
C ILE A 124 4.68 -12.08 3.00
N LEU A 125 5.59 -11.08 2.98
CA LEU A 125 5.23 -9.66 3.14
C LEU A 125 4.60 -9.05 1.87
N SER A 126 4.55 -9.78 0.79
CA SER A 126 3.80 -9.40 -0.41
C SER A 126 2.50 -10.18 -0.48
N VAL A 127 1.49 -9.57 -1.12
CA VAL A 127 0.23 -10.29 -1.38
C VAL A 127 0.52 -11.55 -2.17
N SER A 128 0.42 -12.69 -1.52
CA SER A 128 0.66 -13.98 -2.17
C SER A 128 -0.63 -14.53 -2.76
N GLY A 129 -0.51 -15.28 -3.86
CA GLY A 129 -1.67 -15.97 -4.47
C GLY A 129 -2.40 -16.91 -3.50
N SER A 130 -1.74 -17.35 -2.40
CA SER A 130 -2.35 -18.20 -1.39
C SER A 130 -3.46 -17.48 -0.61
N HIS A 131 -3.29 -16.18 -0.28
CA HIS A 131 -4.33 -15.39 0.40
C HIS A 131 -5.57 -15.23 -0.47
N ILE A 132 -5.36 -14.91 -1.76
CA ILE A 132 -6.46 -14.80 -2.73
C ILE A 132 -7.16 -16.14 -2.91
N SER A 133 -6.39 -17.23 -3.01
CA SER A 133 -6.95 -18.59 -3.15
C SER A 133 -7.74 -19.00 -1.91
N LEU A 134 -7.26 -18.70 -0.72
CA LEU A 134 -7.97 -18.98 0.52
C LEU A 134 -9.28 -18.20 0.61
N LEU A 135 -9.24 -16.90 0.31
CA LEU A 135 -10.44 -16.05 0.26
C LEU A 135 -11.47 -16.60 -0.73
N ALA A 136 -11.04 -16.91 -1.95
CA ALA A 136 -11.90 -17.49 -2.98
C ALA A 136 -12.50 -18.84 -2.53
N ALA A 137 -11.70 -19.70 -1.90
CA ALA A 137 -12.14 -20.99 -1.38
C ALA A 137 -13.21 -20.84 -0.27
N VAL A 138 -13.01 -19.91 0.67
CA VAL A 138 -13.98 -19.63 1.75
C VAL A 138 -15.30 -19.13 1.17
N ILE A 139 -15.26 -18.19 0.21
CA ILE A 139 -16.46 -17.67 -0.44
C ILE A 139 -17.19 -18.79 -1.21
N ALA A 140 -16.43 -19.57 -1.99
CA ALA A 140 -17.02 -20.68 -2.77
C ALA A 140 -17.63 -21.75 -1.85
N TRP A 141 -16.94 -22.11 -0.77
CA TRP A 141 -17.45 -23.05 0.22
C TRP A 141 -18.72 -22.54 0.89
N THR A 142 -18.74 -21.28 1.31
CA THR A 142 -19.93 -20.63 1.90
C THR A 142 -21.10 -20.64 0.92
N ALA A 143 -20.85 -20.33 -0.35
CA ALA A 143 -21.87 -20.33 -1.37
C ALA A 143 -22.47 -21.75 -1.61
N VAL A 144 -21.63 -22.78 -1.58
CA VAL A 144 -22.07 -24.18 -1.68
C VAL A 144 -22.88 -24.58 -0.44
N PHE A 145 -22.41 -24.21 0.76
CA PHE A 145 -23.09 -24.52 2.03
C PHE A 145 -24.51 -23.94 2.07
N PHE A 146 -24.69 -22.69 1.63
CA PHE A 146 -25.99 -22.03 1.58
C PHE A 146 -26.78 -22.32 0.28
N ARG A 147 -26.24 -23.17 -0.59
CA ARG A 147 -26.86 -23.56 -1.88
C ARG A 147 -27.16 -22.35 -2.78
N PHE A 148 -26.30 -21.34 -2.79
CA PHE A 148 -26.44 -20.22 -3.71
C PHE A 148 -26.27 -20.65 -5.17
N PRO A 149 -26.94 -19.97 -6.12
CA PRO A 149 -26.78 -20.27 -7.54
C PRO A 149 -25.34 -19.97 -7.99
N LYS A 150 -24.82 -20.78 -8.90
CA LYS A 150 -23.40 -20.70 -9.35
C LYS A 150 -22.98 -19.32 -9.82
N TRP A 151 -23.88 -18.60 -10.52
CA TRP A 151 -23.58 -17.26 -11.00
C TRP A 151 -23.33 -16.26 -9.85
N LEU A 152 -24.08 -16.37 -8.76
CA LEU A 152 -23.91 -15.50 -7.58
C LEU A 152 -22.59 -15.83 -6.87
N SER A 153 -22.23 -17.10 -6.75
CA SER A 153 -20.94 -17.51 -6.19
C SER A 153 -19.76 -16.97 -6.99
N ILE A 154 -19.80 -17.11 -8.33
CA ILE A 154 -18.76 -16.61 -9.22
C ILE A 154 -18.65 -15.08 -9.11
N SER A 155 -19.77 -14.36 -9.14
CA SER A 155 -19.79 -12.91 -9.01
C SER A 155 -19.23 -12.45 -7.67
N ALA A 156 -19.55 -13.15 -6.58
CA ALA A 156 -19.04 -12.83 -5.24
C ALA A 156 -17.52 -13.03 -5.15
N VAL A 157 -17.00 -14.13 -5.71
CA VAL A 157 -15.56 -14.39 -5.76
C VAL A 157 -14.82 -13.31 -6.59
N VAL A 158 -15.32 -13.01 -7.79
CA VAL A 158 -14.72 -11.99 -8.65
C VAL A 158 -14.74 -10.62 -7.96
N PHE A 159 -15.87 -10.24 -7.37
CA PHE A 159 -16.00 -8.99 -6.62
C PHE A 159 -15.01 -8.93 -5.45
N ALA A 160 -14.92 -10.01 -4.66
CA ALA A 160 -14.00 -10.06 -3.53
C ALA A 160 -12.52 -9.95 -3.97
N ILE A 161 -12.14 -10.59 -5.07
CA ILE A 161 -10.79 -10.49 -5.64
C ILE A 161 -10.52 -9.05 -6.09
N VAL A 162 -11.45 -8.42 -6.80
CA VAL A 162 -11.29 -7.03 -7.26
C VAL A 162 -11.13 -6.08 -6.08
N VAL A 163 -11.99 -6.21 -5.05
CA VAL A 163 -11.89 -5.38 -3.83
C VAL A 163 -10.55 -5.61 -3.14
N TYR A 164 -10.12 -6.86 -3.00
CA TYR A 164 -8.85 -7.22 -2.35
C TYR A 164 -7.62 -6.67 -3.09
N VAL A 165 -7.65 -6.68 -4.42
CA VAL A 165 -6.53 -6.14 -5.24
C VAL A 165 -6.46 -4.60 -5.16
N ILE A 166 -7.58 -3.93 -4.88
CA ILE A 166 -7.64 -2.46 -4.78
C ILE A 166 -7.32 -1.97 -3.36
N LEU A 167 -7.62 -2.77 -2.34
CA LEU A 167 -7.26 -2.50 -0.94
C LEU A 167 -5.76 -2.64 -0.69
#